data_93c10eeb1fcdfe863fcceb75e0bfc4ea
#
_entry.id   93c10eeb1fcdfe863fcceb75e0bfc4ea
#
_cell.length_a   1.000
_cell.length_b   1.000
_cell.length_c   1.000
_cell.angle_alpha   90.00
_cell.angle_beta   90.00
_cell.angle_gamma   90.00
#
_symmetry.space_group_name_H-M   'P 1'
#
loop_
_entity.id
_entity.type
_entity.pdbx_description
1 polymer ?
#
loop_
_entity_poly.entity_id
_entity_poly.type
_entity_poly.pdbx_seq_one_letter_code
_entity_poly.pdbx_strand_id
1 'polypeptide(L)'
;MRCLLMSIKQNWCELILKGEKTIEIRKSRPQELSTPFKCYIYCTKTGAKEDSIAKPGKVIGYFICDKIIPIRVFEDGLIQDWNWNSLEKSKVPYDDMATYIGHGKIGYGYQISNLKIYKEPLDITESKTICNGDCDSKCEKCKYYYYESSEDGSYAECMVNNIIDVTRPPQSWMYTYEEIPRNDKTIII
;
A
#
# COMPACT_ATOMS: atom_id res chain seq x y z
N MET A 1 -8.17 -9.48 8.62
CA MET A 1 -6.74 -9.35 9.02
C MET A 1 -6.21 -8.03 8.51
N ARG A 2 -5.32 -7.35 9.26
CA ARG A 2 -4.72 -6.08 8.82
C ARG A 2 -3.72 -6.33 7.68
N CYS A 3 -3.78 -5.50 6.63
CA CYS A 3 -2.98 -5.59 5.41
C CYS A 3 -2.41 -4.21 5.06
N LEU A 4 -1.66 -4.11 3.96
CA LEU A 4 -1.31 -2.82 3.36
C LEU A 4 -2.04 -2.60 2.04
N LEU A 5 -2.33 -1.35 1.72
CA LEU A 5 -2.66 -0.87 0.39
C LEU A 5 -1.51 0.05 -0.05
N MET A 6 -0.86 -0.28 -1.16
CA MET A 6 0.35 0.38 -1.64
C MET A 6 0.12 0.99 -3.02
N SER A 7 0.38 2.30 -3.14
CA SER A 7 0.32 3.01 -4.43
C SER A 7 1.60 2.80 -5.20
N ILE A 8 1.52 2.17 -6.37
CA ILE A 8 2.65 1.85 -7.23
C ILE A 8 2.44 2.49 -8.60
N LYS A 9 3.47 3.15 -9.15
CA LYS A 9 3.41 3.73 -10.49
C LYS A 9 3.18 2.64 -11.54
N GLN A 10 2.44 2.97 -12.60
CA GLN A 10 2.04 2.03 -13.64
C GLN A 10 3.22 1.26 -14.26
N ASN A 11 4.32 1.93 -14.58
CA ASN A 11 5.51 1.29 -15.14
C ASN A 11 6.09 0.20 -14.21
N TRP A 12 6.06 0.43 -12.89
CA TRP A 12 6.49 -0.57 -11.92
C TRP A 12 5.46 -1.69 -11.78
N CYS A 13 4.16 -1.37 -11.83
CA CYS A 13 3.10 -2.38 -11.86
C CYS A 13 3.29 -3.34 -13.05
N GLU A 14 3.60 -2.83 -14.23
CA GLU A 14 3.86 -3.66 -15.42
C GLU A 14 5.02 -4.64 -15.21
N LEU A 15 6.12 -4.19 -14.62
CA LEU A 15 7.26 -5.07 -14.30
C LEU A 15 6.92 -6.11 -13.23
N ILE A 16 6.06 -5.74 -12.26
CA ILE A 16 5.54 -6.69 -11.26
C ILE A 16 4.67 -7.74 -11.95
N LEU A 17 3.75 -7.33 -12.83
CA LEU A 17 2.88 -8.23 -13.58
C LEU A 17 3.65 -9.22 -14.47
N LYS A 18 4.79 -8.80 -15.02
CA LYS A 18 5.70 -9.64 -15.81
C LYS A 18 6.60 -10.52 -14.96
N GLY A 19 6.57 -10.39 -13.64
CA GLY A 19 7.48 -11.09 -12.72
C GLY A 19 8.93 -10.58 -12.74
N GLU A 20 9.21 -9.50 -13.46
CA GLU A 20 10.55 -8.92 -13.58
C GLU A 20 10.96 -8.12 -12.33
N LYS A 21 9.99 -7.43 -11.70
CA LYS A 21 10.18 -6.69 -10.45
C LYS A 21 9.63 -7.50 -9.28
N THR A 22 10.54 -8.00 -8.44
CA THR A 22 10.19 -8.84 -7.28
C THR A 22 10.51 -8.17 -5.94
N ILE A 23 10.97 -6.92 -5.96
CA ILE A 23 11.16 -6.08 -4.78
C ILE A 23 10.60 -4.69 -5.06
N GLU A 24 9.71 -4.21 -4.18
CA GLU A 24 9.18 -2.85 -4.20
C GLU A 24 9.90 -1.98 -3.15
N ILE A 25 10.29 -0.75 -3.53
CA ILE A 25 11.07 0.15 -2.68
C ILE A 25 10.20 1.21 -2.04
N ARG A 26 10.36 1.41 -0.72
CA ARG A 26 9.66 2.43 0.07
C ARG A 26 10.59 3.12 1.06
N LYS A 27 10.26 4.39 1.41
CA LYS A 27 10.99 5.18 2.41
C LYS A 27 10.69 4.76 3.85
N SER A 28 9.57 4.09 4.08
CA SER A 28 9.10 3.70 5.41
C SER A 28 8.58 2.27 5.41
N ARG A 29 8.47 1.69 6.59
CA ARG A 29 7.87 0.36 6.80
C ARG A 29 6.73 0.44 7.82
N PRO A 30 5.76 -0.50 7.77
CA PRO A 30 4.73 -0.59 8.80
C PRO A 30 5.36 -0.95 10.14
N GLN A 31 4.85 -0.35 11.21
CA GLN A 31 5.27 -0.64 12.58
C GLN A 31 4.39 -1.72 13.22
N GLU A 32 3.15 -1.85 12.73
CA GLU A 32 2.12 -2.70 13.33
C GLU A 32 1.89 -4.02 12.58
N LEU A 33 2.74 -4.34 11.59
CA LEU A 33 2.68 -5.58 10.83
C LEU A 33 4.03 -6.29 10.89
N SER A 34 3.97 -7.57 11.21
CA SER A 34 5.09 -8.50 11.07
C SER A 34 4.96 -9.28 9.76
N THR A 35 6.08 -9.55 9.11
CA THR A 35 6.10 -10.42 7.92
C THR A 35 5.82 -11.88 8.32
N PRO A 36 5.09 -12.66 7.51
CA PRO A 36 4.50 -12.27 6.23
C PRO A 36 3.17 -11.51 6.38
N PHE A 37 2.90 -10.56 5.48
CA PHE A 37 1.61 -9.87 5.40
C PHE A 37 1.18 -9.61 3.96
N LYS A 38 -0.13 -9.42 3.76
CA LYS A 38 -0.72 -9.12 2.45
C LYS A 38 -0.57 -7.63 2.12
N CYS A 39 -0.22 -7.37 0.87
CA CYS A 39 -0.03 -6.03 0.32
C CYS A 39 -0.81 -5.88 -0.98
N TYR A 40 -1.87 -5.08 -0.97
CA TYR A 40 -2.66 -4.75 -2.16
C TYR A 40 -1.93 -3.72 -3.02
N ILE A 41 -2.06 -3.84 -4.34
CA ILE A 41 -1.41 -3.00 -5.33
C ILE A 41 -2.45 -2.05 -5.92
N TYR A 42 -2.36 -0.76 -5.60
CA TYR A 42 -3.07 0.28 -6.32
C TYR A 42 -2.16 0.85 -7.42
N CYS A 43 -2.56 0.67 -8.67
CA CYS A 43 -1.86 1.25 -9.82
C CYS A 43 -2.20 2.73 -9.96
N THR A 44 -1.21 3.63 -9.84
CA THR A 44 -1.47 5.08 -9.86
C THR A 44 -1.84 5.57 -11.24
N LYS A 45 -2.61 6.68 -11.30
CA LYS A 45 -3.03 7.33 -12.56
C LYS A 45 -1.94 8.23 -13.16
N THR A 46 -0.98 8.68 -12.35
CA THR A 46 0.03 9.67 -12.78
C THR A 46 0.96 9.10 -13.84
N GLY A 47 1.01 9.74 -15.02
CA GLY A 47 1.84 9.31 -16.14
C GLY A 47 1.37 8.00 -16.78
N ALA A 48 0.12 7.63 -16.57
CA ALA A 48 -0.44 6.38 -17.06
C ALA A 48 -0.63 6.39 -18.59
N LYS A 49 -0.37 5.22 -19.20
CA LYS A 49 -0.70 4.92 -20.60
C LYS A 49 -1.99 4.09 -20.64
N GLU A 50 -2.92 4.43 -21.52
CA GLU A 50 -4.22 3.76 -21.62
C GLU A 50 -4.10 2.29 -22.05
N ASP A 51 -3.16 1.99 -22.94
CA ASP A 51 -2.96 0.64 -23.51
C ASP A 51 -2.14 -0.30 -22.61
N SER A 52 -1.92 0.10 -21.37
CA SER A 52 -1.16 -0.69 -20.41
C SER A 52 -1.93 -1.92 -19.89
N ILE A 53 -1.21 -3.01 -19.65
CA ILE A 53 -1.73 -4.21 -18.98
C ILE A 53 -2.14 -3.85 -17.54
N ALA A 54 -1.37 -3.00 -16.87
CA ALA A 54 -1.69 -2.48 -15.54
C ALA A 54 -2.74 -1.39 -15.63
N LYS A 55 -3.96 -1.66 -15.15
CA LYS A 55 -5.07 -0.70 -15.19
C LYS A 55 -4.87 0.44 -14.19
N PRO A 56 -4.63 1.70 -14.65
CA PRO A 56 -4.39 2.82 -13.76
C PRO A 56 -5.66 3.23 -13.01
N GLY A 57 -5.48 3.66 -11.77
CA GLY A 57 -6.57 4.10 -10.91
C GLY A 57 -7.37 2.98 -10.26
N LYS A 58 -6.86 1.75 -10.29
CA LYS A 58 -7.51 0.57 -9.74
C LYS A 58 -6.59 -0.22 -8.81
N VAL A 59 -7.19 -1.01 -7.93
CA VAL A 59 -6.49 -2.06 -7.18
C VAL A 59 -6.42 -3.28 -8.09
N ILE A 60 -5.23 -3.59 -8.57
CA ILE A 60 -5.00 -4.60 -9.63
C ILE A 60 -4.74 -6.00 -9.08
N GLY A 61 -4.49 -6.14 -7.78
CA GLY A 61 -4.19 -7.41 -7.15
C GLY A 61 -3.49 -7.23 -5.81
N TYR A 62 -2.83 -8.27 -5.34
CA TYR A 62 -2.03 -8.25 -4.12
C TYR A 62 -0.85 -9.21 -4.19
N PHE A 63 0.12 -9.02 -3.31
CA PHE A 63 1.21 -9.96 -3.05
C PHE A 63 1.36 -10.22 -1.55
N ILE A 64 2.11 -11.25 -1.20
CA ILE A 64 2.57 -11.48 0.16
C ILE A 64 3.97 -10.90 0.31
N CYS A 65 4.15 -10.04 1.30
CA CYS A 65 5.46 -9.54 1.69
C CYS A 65 6.05 -10.48 2.75
N ASP A 66 6.96 -11.37 2.33
CA ASP A 66 7.60 -12.33 3.25
C ASP A 66 8.75 -11.70 4.03
N LYS A 67 9.37 -10.66 3.47
CA LYS A 67 10.55 -10.01 4.04
C LYS A 67 10.59 -8.53 3.68
N ILE A 68 11.00 -7.72 4.65
CA ILE A 68 11.38 -6.33 4.43
C ILE A 68 12.89 -6.22 4.61
N ILE A 69 13.58 -5.70 3.59
CA ILE A 69 15.03 -5.59 3.52
C ILE A 69 15.41 -4.12 3.72
N PRO A 70 16.17 -3.76 4.77
CA PRO A 70 16.65 -2.39 4.92
C PRO A 70 17.70 -2.08 3.85
N ILE A 71 17.63 -0.88 3.28
CA ILE A 71 18.53 -0.36 2.25
C ILE A 71 19.05 0.98 2.77
N ARG A 72 20.34 1.04 3.09
CA ARG A 72 20.97 2.28 3.57
C ARG A 72 21.57 3.04 2.40
N VAL A 73 21.25 4.33 2.32
CA VAL A 73 21.94 5.28 1.45
C VAL A 73 22.84 6.15 2.34
N PHE A 74 24.15 6.14 2.09
CA PHE A 74 25.13 6.96 2.81
C PHE A 74 25.07 8.42 2.32
N GLU A 75 25.75 9.33 3.02
CA GLU A 75 25.81 10.75 2.67
C GLU A 75 26.42 11.01 1.30
N ASP A 76 27.39 10.17 0.89
CA ASP A 76 28.03 10.19 -0.42
C ASP A 76 27.20 9.55 -1.54
N GLY A 77 25.99 9.05 -1.21
CA GLY A 77 25.08 8.41 -2.15
C GLY A 77 25.34 6.91 -2.36
N LEU A 78 26.39 6.33 -1.74
CA LEU A 78 26.59 4.88 -1.82
C LEU A 78 25.42 4.14 -1.17
N ILE A 79 24.99 3.04 -1.81
CA ILE A 79 23.91 2.20 -1.30
C ILE A 79 24.52 0.93 -0.70
N GLN A 80 24.22 0.71 0.58
CA GLN A 80 24.46 -0.59 1.22
C GLN A 80 23.17 -1.40 1.16
N ASP A 81 23.18 -2.40 0.30
CA ASP A 81 22.18 -3.44 0.25
C ASP A 81 22.74 -4.71 0.89
N TRP A 82 22.16 -5.12 2.02
CA TRP A 82 22.56 -6.36 2.72
C TRP A 82 22.34 -7.62 1.88
N ASN A 83 21.68 -7.47 0.75
CA ASN A 83 21.34 -8.55 -0.15
C ASN A 83 21.50 -8.06 -1.60
N TRP A 84 22.71 -8.04 -2.12
CA TRP A 84 23.16 -7.51 -3.43
C TRP A 84 22.16 -7.68 -4.62
N ASN A 85 21.22 -8.61 -4.47
CA ASN A 85 20.16 -8.86 -5.45
C ASN A 85 18.95 -7.93 -5.32
N SER A 86 18.83 -7.10 -4.27
CA SER A 86 17.64 -6.26 -4.07
C SER A 86 17.57 -5.14 -5.09
N LEU A 87 18.71 -4.57 -5.48
CA LEU A 87 18.80 -3.54 -6.51
C LEU A 87 18.33 -4.08 -7.85
N GLU A 88 18.90 -5.20 -8.30
CA GLU A 88 18.53 -5.84 -9.55
C GLU A 88 17.06 -6.26 -9.58
N LYS A 89 16.56 -6.86 -8.51
CA LYS A 89 15.19 -7.32 -8.36
C LYS A 89 14.17 -6.18 -8.23
N SER A 90 14.60 -5.00 -7.82
CA SER A 90 13.74 -3.82 -7.75
C SER A 90 13.51 -3.16 -9.10
N LYS A 91 14.40 -3.37 -10.07
CA LYS A 91 14.44 -2.71 -11.39
C LYS A 91 14.53 -1.17 -11.31
N VAL A 92 14.83 -0.62 -10.13
CA VAL A 92 15.04 0.81 -9.96
C VAL A 92 16.52 1.11 -10.19
N PRO A 93 16.88 2.05 -11.09
CA PRO A 93 18.25 2.48 -11.29
C PRO A 93 18.89 2.95 -9.97
N TYR A 94 20.19 2.74 -9.82
CA TYR A 94 20.94 3.02 -8.60
C TYR A 94 20.76 4.47 -8.13
N ASP A 95 20.98 5.43 -9.04
CA ASP A 95 20.90 6.87 -8.74
C ASP A 95 19.47 7.31 -8.41
N ASP A 96 18.48 6.72 -9.09
CA ASP A 96 17.06 6.98 -8.81
C ASP A 96 16.70 6.45 -7.41
N MET A 97 17.23 5.31 -7.02
CA MET A 97 16.99 4.73 -5.69
C MET A 97 17.63 5.58 -4.60
N ALA A 98 18.90 6.02 -4.77
CA ALA A 98 19.59 6.89 -3.85
C ALA A 98 18.84 8.22 -3.67
N THR A 99 18.45 8.84 -4.78
CA THR A 99 17.65 10.08 -4.79
C THR A 99 16.29 9.88 -4.14
N TYR A 100 15.60 8.77 -4.46
CA TYR A 100 14.28 8.48 -3.90
C TYR A 100 14.33 8.26 -2.38
N ILE A 101 15.25 7.44 -1.88
CA ILE A 101 15.40 7.17 -0.44
C ILE A 101 15.89 8.43 0.27
N GLY A 102 16.90 9.09 -0.29
CA GLY A 102 17.60 10.25 0.23
C GLY A 102 18.90 9.87 0.93
N HIS A 103 19.92 10.73 0.77
CA HIS A 103 21.23 10.59 1.37
C HIS A 103 21.14 10.57 2.91
N GLY A 104 21.95 9.77 3.55
CA GLY A 104 21.95 9.58 5.01
C GLY A 104 20.74 8.80 5.56
N LYS A 105 19.87 8.27 4.70
CA LYS A 105 18.58 7.65 5.10
C LYS A 105 18.56 6.14 4.85
N ILE A 106 17.55 5.50 5.46
CA ILE A 106 17.23 4.10 5.27
C ILE A 106 15.90 4.00 4.55
N GLY A 107 15.90 3.29 3.42
CA GLY A 107 14.71 2.81 2.74
C GLY A 107 14.49 1.33 2.99
N TYR A 108 13.44 0.77 2.39
CA TYR A 108 12.99 -0.60 2.63
C TYR A 108 12.55 -1.26 1.33
N GLY A 109 13.13 -2.42 1.04
CA GLY A 109 12.72 -3.30 -0.05
C GLY A 109 11.69 -4.32 0.45
N TYR A 110 10.50 -4.29 -0.12
CA TYR A 110 9.41 -5.24 0.17
C TYR A 110 9.49 -6.39 -0.82
N GLN A 111 9.79 -7.59 -0.35
CA GLN A 111 9.85 -8.77 -1.19
C GLN A 111 8.43 -9.15 -1.66
N ILE A 112 8.27 -9.29 -2.97
CA ILE A 112 7.01 -9.67 -3.61
C ILE A 112 7.02 -11.19 -3.79
N SER A 113 6.09 -11.87 -3.13
CA SER A 113 5.86 -13.30 -3.31
C SER A 113 4.36 -13.59 -3.46
N ASN A 114 4.01 -14.75 -3.93
CA ASN A 114 2.61 -15.18 -4.08
C ASN A 114 1.71 -14.10 -4.71
N LEU A 115 2.18 -13.49 -5.80
CA LEU A 115 1.47 -12.45 -6.53
C LEU A 115 0.14 -13.00 -7.05
N LYS A 116 -0.94 -12.26 -6.82
CA LYS A 116 -2.28 -12.55 -7.30
C LYS A 116 -2.84 -11.32 -8.01
N ILE A 117 -3.25 -11.48 -9.26
CA ILE A 117 -3.79 -10.40 -10.09
C ILE A 117 -5.27 -10.65 -10.34
N TYR A 118 -6.06 -9.59 -10.22
CA TYR A 118 -7.49 -9.64 -10.46
C TYR A 118 -7.80 -9.60 -11.96
N LYS A 119 -8.70 -10.46 -12.42
CA LYS A 119 -9.25 -10.40 -13.79
C LYS A 119 -9.97 -9.07 -14.02
N GLU A 120 -10.71 -8.63 -13.02
CA GLU A 120 -11.42 -7.37 -12.97
C GLU A 120 -10.83 -6.54 -11.83
N PRO A 121 -9.97 -5.54 -12.13
CA PRO A 121 -9.41 -4.66 -11.11
C PRO A 121 -10.48 -3.90 -10.34
N LEU A 122 -10.30 -3.82 -9.02
CA LEU A 122 -11.27 -3.24 -8.10
C LEU A 122 -11.17 -1.73 -8.03
N ASP A 123 -12.28 -1.06 -7.73
CA ASP A 123 -12.23 0.35 -7.36
C ASP A 123 -11.59 0.51 -5.96
N ILE A 124 -10.91 1.63 -5.75
CA ILE A 124 -10.29 1.88 -4.46
C ILE A 124 -11.31 2.01 -3.33
N THR A 125 -12.52 2.45 -3.65
CA THR A 125 -13.62 2.59 -2.70
C THR A 125 -14.13 1.25 -2.16
N GLU A 126 -13.75 0.13 -2.79
CA GLU A 126 -14.01 -1.22 -2.27
C GLU A 126 -13.03 -1.62 -1.16
N SER A 127 -11.98 -0.82 -0.92
CA SER A 127 -11.01 -1.04 0.16
C SER A 127 -11.47 -0.36 1.46
N LYS A 128 -11.15 -1.00 2.59
CA LYS A 128 -11.43 -0.49 3.93
C LYS A 128 -10.16 -0.11 4.66
N THR A 129 -10.21 0.93 5.48
CA THR A 129 -9.10 1.33 6.34
C THR A 129 -9.60 1.65 7.75
N ILE A 130 -8.67 1.77 8.70
CA ILE A 130 -9.01 2.28 10.04
C ILE A 130 -9.05 3.80 9.97
N CYS A 131 -10.08 4.36 10.58
CA CYS A 131 -10.09 5.77 10.93
C CYS A 131 -9.04 6.00 12.02
N ASN A 132 -7.96 6.72 11.70
CA ASN A 132 -6.98 7.15 12.69
C ASN A 132 -7.42 8.45 13.40
N GLY A 133 -8.71 8.78 13.34
CA GLY A 133 -9.26 9.92 14.06
C GLY A 133 -9.23 9.64 15.55
N ASP A 134 -8.61 10.56 16.32
CA ASP A 134 -8.87 10.68 17.74
C ASP A 134 -10.35 10.99 17.88
N CYS A 135 -11.13 9.99 18.30
CA CYS A 135 -12.59 10.09 18.32
C CYS A 135 -13.12 11.23 19.22
N ASP A 136 -12.27 11.77 20.08
CA ASP A 136 -12.70 12.76 21.07
C ASP A 136 -12.82 14.19 20.54
N SER A 137 -12.16 14.56 19.42
CA SER A 137 -12.21 15.97 18.97
C SER A 137 -12.38 16.19 17.47
N LYS A 138 -12.21 15.16 16.63
CA LYS A 138 -12.29 15.28 15.17
C LYS A 138 -13.49 14.60 14.54
N CYS A 139 -14.21 13.79 15.31
CA CYS A 139 -15.33 13.00 14.81
C CYS A 139 -16.60 13.81 14.56
N GLU A 140 -16.81 14.96 15.19
CA GLU A 140 -17.99 15.81 14.98
C GLU A 140 -18.24 16.21 13.51
N LYS A 141 -17.19 16.21 12.68
CA LYS A 141 -17.27 16.48 11.22
C LYS A 141 -17.22 15.20 10.38
N CYS A 142 -17.14 14.04 11.00
CA CYS A 142 -17.07 12.76 10.31
C CYS A 142 -18.45 12.28 9.92
N LYS A 143 -18.64 11.94 8.63
CA LYS A 143 -19.94 11.42 8.13
C LYS A 143 -20.39 10.11 8.79
N TYR A 144 -19.52 9.43 9.52
CA TYR A 144 -19.80 8.19 10.23
C TYR A 144 -20.01 8.38 11.73
N TYR A 145 -19.98 9.64 12.20
CA TYR A 145 -20.20 9.97 13.60
C TYR A 145 -21.68 10.23 13.84
N TYR A 146 -22.26 9.51 14.77
CA TYR A 146 -23.63 9.69 15.20
C TYR A 146 -23.67 10.27 16.61
N TYR A 147 -24.39 11.36 16.77
CA TYR A 147 -24.61 12.02 18.05
C TYR A 147 -26.08 11.86 18.42
N GLU A 148 -26.34 11.16 19.50
CA GLU A 148 -27.68 11.03 20.06
C GLU A 148 -27.74 11.81 21.39
N SER A 149 -28.62 12.82 21.48
CA SER A 149 -28.90 13.49 22.74
C SER A 149 -29.96 12.69 23.48
N SER A 150 -29.57 11.97 24.51
CA SER A 150 -30.52 11.33 25.43
C SER A 150 -30.78 12.24 26.63
N GLU A 151 -31.94 12.09 27.28
CA GLU A 151 -32.29 12.85 28.50
C GLU A 151 -31.29 12.57 29.65
N ASP A 152 -30.57 11.46 29.60
CA ASP A 152 -29.58 11.01 30.61
C ASP A 152 -28.12 11.36 30.29
N GLY A 153 -27.86 12.03 29.19
CA GLY A 153 -26.55 12.44 28.72
C GLY A 153 -26.32 12.21 27.23
N SER A 154 -25.41 12.96 26.63
CA SER A 154 -25.02 12.79 25.23
C SER A 154 -24.18 11.54 25.05
N TYR A 155 -24.64 10.63 24.22
CA TYR A 155 -23.90 9.45 23.80
C TYR A 155 -23.40 9.61 22.36
N ALA A 156 -22.12 9.40 22.15
CA ALA A 156 -21.51 9.52 20.85
C ALA A 156 -20.84 8.20 20.47
N GLU A 157 -21.24 7.61 19.36
CA GLU A 157 -20.71 6.32 18.91
C GLU A 157 -20.24 6.39 17.45
N CYS A 158 -19.10 5.75 17.18
CA CYS A 158 -18.66 5.57 15.81
C CYS A 158 -19.39 4.39 15.16
N MET A 159 -20.34 4.69 14.28
CA MET A 159 -21.22 3.72 13.61
C MET A 159 -20.49 2.63 12.80
N VAL A 160 -19.20 2.78 12.56
CA VAL A 160 -18.40 1.87 11.71
C VAL A 160 -17.26 1.17 12.46
N ASN A 161 -17.29 1.19 13.79
CA ASN A 161 -16.22 0.58 14.61
C ASN A 161 -14.80 0.96 14.12
N ASN A 162 -14.60 2.22 13.75
CA ASN A 162 -13.39 2.78 13.19
C ASN A 162 -12.99 2.25 11.78
N ILE A 163 -13.82 1.46 11.12
CA ILE A 163 -13.58 0.97 9.77
C ILE A 163 -14.30 1.85 8.76
N ILE A 164 -13.57 2.50 7.87
CA ILE A 164 -14.10 3.43 6.86
C ILE A 164 -13.66 3.05 5.44
N ASP A 165 -14.41 3.53 4.44
CA ASP A 165 -14.06 3.37 3.04
C ASP A 165 -12.80 4.18 2.69
N VAL A 166 -11.94 3.60 1.86
CA VAL A 166 -10.82 4.34 1.27
C VAL A 166 -11.35 5.21 0.15
N THR A 167 -11.34 6.53 0.35
CA THR A 167 -11.85 7.49 -0.65
C THR A 167 -10.78 8.01 -1.62
N ARG A 168 -9.51 7.85 -1.28
CA ARG A 168 -8.35 8.26 -2.10
C ARG A 168 -7.17 7.34 -1.87
N PRO A 169 -6.32 7.14 -2.90
CA PRO A 169 -5.12 6.33 -2.74
C PRO A 169 -4.11 6.98 -1.79
N PRO A 170 -3.33 6.19 -1.05
CA PRO A 170 -2.23 6.71 -0.25
C PRO A 170 -1.13 7.29 -1.14
N GLN A 171 -0.32 8.22 -0.62
CA GLN A 171 0.86 8.70 -1.34
C GLN A 171 1.95 7.62 -1.46
N SER A 172 2.04 6.71 -0.49
CA SER A 172 2.97 5.60 -0.48
C SER A 172 2.25 4.30 -0.17
N TRP A 173 1.85 4.13 1.09
CA TRP A 173 1.05 3.00 1.56
C TRP A 173 0.19 3.42 2.77
N MET A 174 -0.84 2.62 3.07
CA MET A 174 -1.69 2.75 4.24
C MET A 174 -2.11 1.38 4.75
N TYR A 175 -2.52 1.29 6.01
CA TYR A 175 -3.17 0.10 6.52
C TYR A 175 -4.54 -0.08 5.90
N THR A 176 -4.90 -1.32 5.60
CA THR A 176 -6.22 -1.72 5.12
C THR A 176 -6.62 -3.04 5.77
N TYR A 177 -7.86 -3.46 5.55
CA TYR A 177 -8.39 -4.73 6.04
C TYR A 177 -8.65 -5.71 4.90
N GLU A 178 -8.65 -7.00 5.24
CA GLU A 178 -8.80 -8.12 4.30
C GLU A 178 -10.23 -8.27 3.73
N GLU A 179 -11.12 -7.32 3.98
CA GLU A 179 -12.51 -7.36 3.51
C GLU A 179 -12.71 -6.82 2.09
N ILE A 180 -11.67 -6.74 1.26
CA ILE A 180 -11.88 -6.57 -0.18
C ILE A 180 -12.60 -7.84 -0.66
N PRO A 181 -13.78 -7.71 -1.28
CA PRO A 181 -14.62 -8.86 -1.64
C PRO A 181 -13.80 -9.91 -2.37
N ARG A 182 -13.90 -11.16 -1.91
CA ARG A 182 -13.32 -12.31 -2.59
C ARG A 182 -14.12 -12.55 -3.87
N ASN A 183 -13.88 -11.75 -4.90
CA ASN A 183 -14.28 -12.17 -6.21
C ASN A 183 -13.34 -13.31 -6.62
N ASP A 184 -13.87 -14.51 -6.83
CA ASP A 184 -13.17 -15.73 -7.28
C ASP A 184 -12.54 -15.60 -8.67
N LYS A 185 -12.38 -14.38 -9.15
CA LYS A 185 -11.83 -13.98 -10.45
C LYS A 185 -10.33 -13.63 -10.38
N THR A 186 -9.58 -14.36 -9.56
CA THR A 186 -8.14 -14.15 -9.44
C THR A 186 -7.40 -14.98 -10.50
N ILE A 187 -6.54 -14.35 -11.29
CA ILE A 187 -5.55 -15.06 -12.12
C ILE A 187 -4.31 -15.27 -11.25
N ILE A 188 -3.84 -16.51 -11.18
CA ILE A 188 -2.53 -16.83 -10.59
C ILE A 188 -1.50 -16.65 -11.71
N ILE A 189 -0.54 -15.75 -11.53
CA ILE A 189 0.65 -15.65 -12.37
C ILE A 189 1.79 -16.37 -11.66
#